data_21568aff6b559e3cd5ae89f7f260554d
#
_entry.id   21568aff6b559e3cd5ae89f7f260554d
#
_cell.length_a   1.000
_cell.length_b   1.000
_cell.length_c   1.000
_cell.angle_alpha   90.00
_cell.angle_beta   90.00
_cell.angle_gamma   90.00
#
_symmetry.space_group_name_H-M   'P 1'
#
loop_
_entity.id
_entity.type
_entity.pdbx_description
1 polymer ?
#
loop_
_entity_poly.entity_id
_entity_poly.type
_entity_poly.pdbx_seq_one_letter_code
_entity_poly.pdbx_strand_id
1 'polypeptide(L)'
;MEQSGGSVSYRSNNTDTPEPYEINITLFDAMKESFNKEVNLRVERFICIHAIMMSLEGVPAFYIHSLLGTENDYELFNQTKHNRSLNRHIYEKISIYNE
;
A
#
# COMPACT_ATOMS: atom_id res chain seq x y z
N MET A 1 10.62 -4.18 -2.79
CA MET A 1 10.11 -2.93 -2.16
C MET A 1 10.47 -1.69 -2.97
N GLU A 2 11.74 -1.39 -3.15
CA GLU A 2 12.17 -0.18 -3.89
C GLU A 2 11.62 -0.12 -5.32
N GLN A 3 11.47 -1.25 -5.98
CA GLN A 3 10.94 -1.35 -7.34
C GLN A 3 9.43 -1.09 -7.45
N SER A 4 8.67 -1.35 -6.38
CA SER A 4 7.22 -1.11 -6.32
C SER A 4 6.86 0.23 -5.70
N GLY A 5 7.84 1.02 -5.26
CA GLY A 5 7.64 2.21 -4.45
C GLY A 5 7.40 1.86 -2.97
N GLY A 6 6.96 2.83 -2.20
CA GLY A 6 6.77 2.67 -0.76
C GLY A 6 7.98 3.06 0.07
N SER A 7 7.89 2.88 1.36
CA SER A 7 8.97 3.17 2.30
C SER A 7 9.08 2.10 3.37
N VAL A 8 10.24 2.01 3.98
CA VAL A 8 10.53 1.06 5.05
C VAL A 8 10.77 1.83 6.35
N SER A 9 10.11 1.43 7.42
CA SER A 9 10.39 1.92 8.76
C SER A 9 11.40 1.03 9.45
N TYR A 10 12.37 1.65 10.12
CA TYR A 10 13.44 0.96 10.82
C TYR A 10 13.26 1.08 12.33
N ARG A 11 13.61 0.02 13.05
CA ARG A 11 13.62 -0.01 14.50
C ARG A 11 15.07 0.00 14.98
N SER A 12 15.40 0.90 15.92
CA SER A 12 16.68 0.87 16.60
C SER A 12 16.67 -0.26 17.65
N ASN A 13 17.57 -1.20 17.49
CA ASN A 13 17.89 -2.20 18.50
C ASN A 13 19.14 -1.77 19.29
N ASN A 14 19.46 -2.50 20.35
CA ASN A 14 20.71 -2.30 21.13
C ASN A 14 21.99 -2.61 20.31
N THR A 15 21.85 -2.82 19.01
CA THR A 15 22.94 -3.00 18.04
C THR A 15 23.05 -1.74 17.19
N ASP A 16 24.26 -1.42 16.74
CA ASP A 16 24.55 -0.21 15.94
C ASP A 16 23.87 -0.17 14.55
N THR A 17 23.21 -1.26 14.14
CA THR A 17 22.53 -1.36 12.85
C THR A 17 21.01 -1.33 13.03
N PRO A 18 20.29 -0.34 12.45
CA PRO A 18 18.82 -0.33 12.45
C PRO A 18 18.26 -1.52 11.67
N GLU A 19 17.25 -2.18 12.21
CA GLU A 19 16.56 -3.28 11.55
C GLU A 19 15.26 -2.80 10.92
N PRO A 20 14.97 -3.21 9.65
CA PRO A 20 13.67 -2.94 9.04
C PRO A 20 12.57 -3.70 9.79
N TYR A 21 11.47 -3.03 10.13
CA TYR A 21 10.39 -3.68 10.86
C TYR A 21 9.00 -3.46 10.25
N GLU A 22 8.81 -2.43 9.47
CA GLU A 22 7.51 -2.11 8.87
C GLU A 22 7.67 -1.62 7.43
N ILE A 23 6.84 -2.16 6.54
CA ILE A 23 6.76 -1.72 5.15
C ILE A 23 5.55 -0.80 5.01
N ASN A 24 5.77 0.40 4.48
CA ASN A 24 4.74 1.39 4.25
C ASN A 24 4.48 1.50 2.75
N ILE A 25 3.41 0.88 2.30
CA ILE A 25 2.95 0.87 0.91
C ILE A 25 1.45 0.57 0.91
N THR A 26 0.70 1.13 -0.04
CA THR A 26 -0.68 0.69 -0.24
C THR A 26 -0.70 -0.69 -0.89
N LEU A 27 -1.72 -1.49 -0.58
CA LEU A 27 -1.86 -2.83 -1.17
C LEU A 27 -1.98 -2.75 -2.69
N PHE A 28 -2.67 -1.75 -3.21
CA PHE A 28 -2.83 -1.55 -4.65
C PHE A 28 -1.48 -1.27 -5.35
N ASP A 29 -0.64 -0.42 -4.78
CA ASP A 29 0.69 -0.15 -5.32
C ASP A 29 1.66 -1.33 -5.16
N ALA A 30 1.49 -2.14 -4.10
CA ALA A 30 2.28 -3.35 -3.91
C ALA A 30 2.06 -4.41 -5.00
N MET A 31 0.94 -4.31 -5.75
CA MET A 31 0.63 -5.23 -6.86
C MET A 31 1.30 -4.85 -8.18
N LYS A 32 2.04 -3.76 -8.24
CA LYS A 32 2.82 -3.38 -9.43
C LYS A 32 3.86 -4.45 -9.76
N GLU A 33 4.01 -4.73 -11.06
CA GLU A 33 5.05 -5.62 -11.53
C GLU A 33 6.39 -4.90 -11.60
N SER A 34 7.42 -5.53 -11.04
CA SER A 34 8.77 -4.95 -10.97
C SER A 34 9.63 -5.33 -12.17
N PHE A 35 9.35 -6.47 -12.80
CA PHE A 35 10.24 -7.10 -13.77
C PHE A 35 9.80 -6.98 -15.23
N ASN A 36 8.51 -6.85 -15.49
CA ASN A 36 7.98 -6.72 -16.84
C ASN A 36 7.06 -5.51 -16.96
N LYS A 37 7.58 -4.43 -17.50
CA LYS A 37 6.84 -3.19 -17.68
C LYS A 37 5.80 -3.20 -18.79
N GLU A 38 5.85 -4.21 -19.68
CA GLU A 38 4.95 -4.31 -20.82
C GLU A 38 3.56 -4.83 -20.45
N VAL A 39 3.47 -5.63 -19.37
CA VAL A 39 2.21 -6.21 -18.90
C VAL A 39 1.90 -5.70 -17.51
N ASN A 40 0.88 -4.87 -17.39
CA ASN A 40 0.44 -4.35 -16.09
C ASN A 40 -0.79 -5.12 -15.62
N LEU A 41 -0.58 -6.12 -14.78
CA LEU A 41 -1.62 -6.93 -14.15
C LEU A 41 -1.96 -6.48 -12.71
N ARG A 42 -1.74 -5.20 -12.41
CA ARG A 42 -1.93 -4.68 -11.05
C ARG A 42 -3.37 -4.87 -10.55
N VAL A 43 -4.35 -4.56 -11.39
CA VAL A 43 -5.78 -4.69 -11.03
C VAL A 43 -6.15 -6.16 -10.84
N GLU A 44 -5.75 -7.02 -11.76
CA GLU A 44 -6.04 -8.45 -11.70
C GLU A 44 -5.41 -9.12 -10.47
N ARG A 45 -4.19 -8.76 -10.12
CA ARG A 45 -3.53 -9.23 -8.90
C ARG A 45 -4.22 -8.74 -7.64
N PHE A 46 -4.65 -7.48 -7.64
CA PHE A 46 -5.39 -6.89 -6.53
C PHE A 46 -6.72 -7.60 -6.30
N ILE A 47 -7.48 -7.86 -7.35
CA ILE A 47 -8.74 -8.62 -7.30
C ILE A 47 -8.48 -10.06 -6.84
N CYS A 48 -7.44 -10.71 -7.36
CA CYS A 48 -7.10 -12.08 -7.00
C CYS A 48 -6.79 -12.24 -5.50
N ILE A 49 -6.03 -11.32 -4.93
CA ILE A 49 -5.73 -11.33 -3.48
C ILE A 49 -6.99 -11.17 -2.65
N HIS A 50 -7.89 -10.27 -3.03
CA HIS A 50 -9.17 -10.11 -2.33
C HIS A 50 -10.08 -11.33 -2.47
N ALA A 51 -10.09 -11.99 -3.62
CA ALA A 51 -10.81 -13.24 -3.82
C ALA A 51 -10.28 -14.36 -2.92
N ILE A 52 -8.97 -14.49 -2.79
CA ILE A 52 -8.33 -15.46 -1.88
C ILE A 52 -8.73 -15.15 -0.43
N MET A 53 -8.64 -13.90 -0.01
CA MET A 53 -8.99 -13.49 1.35
C MET A 53 -10.45 -13.81 1.69
N MET A 54 -11.39 -13.55 0.77
CA MET A 54 -12.81 -13.84 0.97
C MET A 54 -13.13 -15.34 0.93
N SER A 55 -12.29 -16.18 0.33
CA SER A 55 -12.47 -17.62 0.27
C SER A 55 -12.06 -18.36 1.55
N LEU A 56 -11.32 -17.71 2.44
CA LEU A 56 -10.91 -18.27 3.72
C LEU A 56 -12.05 -18.26 4.72
N GLU A 57 -12.05 -19.25 5.63
CA GLU A 57 -13.03 -19.28 6.72
C GLU A 57 -12.83 -18.10 7.67
N GLY A 58 -13.92 -17.53 8.15
CA GLY A 58 -13.92 -16.43 9.09
C GLY A 58 -14.61 -15.19 8.54
N VAL A 59 -14.50 -14.07 9.27
CA VAL A 59 -15.06 -12.78 8.88
C VAL A 59 -13.97 -11.96 8.17
N PRO A 60 -14.12 -11.66 6.88
CA PRO A 60 -13.14 -10.83 6.18
C PRO A 60 -13.23 -9.37 6.65
N ALA A 61 -12.08 -8.72 6.81
CA ALA A 61 -11.97 -7.31 7.12
C ALA A 61 -11.27 -6.56 5.99
N PHE A 62 -11.82 -5.44 5.57
CA PHE A 62 -11.27 -4.61 4.52
C PHE A 62 -10.83 -3.26 5.08
N TYR A 63 -9.59 -2.90 4.81
CA TYR A 63 -9.12 -1.54 5.03
C TYR A 63 -9.67 -0.62 3.95
N ILE A 64 -10.16 0.57 4.32
CA ILE A 64 -10.85 1.47 3.38
C ILE A 64 -10.00 1.81 2.16
N HIS A 65 -8.70 2.04 2.31
CA HIS A 65 -7.82 2.34 1.19
C HIS A 65 -7.61 1.13 0.26
N SER A 66 -7.69 -0.09 0.78
CA SER A 66 -7.71 -1.29 -0.05
C SER A 66 -9.01 -1.41 -0.83
N LEU A 67 -10.14 -1.12 -0.21
CA LEU A 67 -11.45 -1.16 -0.89
C LEU A 67 -11.53 -0.15 -2.04
N LEU A 68 -10.93 1.03 -1.88
CA LEU A 68 -10.93 2.09 -2.90
C LEU A 68 -9.79 1.95 -3.93
N GLY A 69 -8.91 0.98 -3.77
CA GLY A 69 -7.74 0.84 -4.64
C GLY A 69 -6.78 2.04 -4.56
N THR A 70 -6.61 2.58 -3.35
CA THR A 70 -5.79 3.78 -3.13
C THR A 70 -4.33 3.54 -3.45
N GLU A 71 -3.73 4.43 -4.21
CA GLU A 71 -2.29 4.47 -4.48
C GLU A 71 -1.53 5.16 -3.34
N ASN A 72 -0.20 5.02 -3.34
CA ASN A 72 0.66 5.71 -2.39
C ASN A 72 0.53 7.22 -2.54
N ASP A 73 0.40 7.94 -1.43
CA ASP A 73 0.36 9.39 -1.40
C ASP A 73 1.74 9.95 -1.04
N TYR A 74 2.57 10.13 -2.06
CA TYR A 74 3.92 10.68 -1.91
C TYR A 74 3.92 12.16 -1.53
N GLU A 75 2.89 12.91 -1.93
CA GLU A 75 2.75 14.32 -1.58
C GLU A 75 2.50 14.47 -0.08
N LEU A 76 1.55 13.74 0.47
CA LEU A 76 1.27 13.73 1.90
C LEU A 76 2.48 13.24 2.71
N PHE A 77 3.17 12.21 2.22
CA PHE A 77 4.40 11.72 2.83
C PHE A 77 5.49 12.80 2.89
N ASN A 78 5.69 13.53 1.78
CA ASN A 78 6.67 14.60 1.72
C ASN A 78 6.33 15.79 2.63
N GLN A 79 5.04 16.10 2.79
CA GLN A 79 4.57 17.16 3.68
C GLN A 79 4.73 16.81 5.15
N THR A 80 4.34 15.62 5.54
CA THR A 80 4.31 15.21 6.96
C THR A 80 5.61 14.58 7.44
N LYS A 81 6.45 14.07 6.53
CA LYS A 81 7.65 13.28 6.82
C LYS A 81 7.38 12.06 7.70
N HIS A 82 6.13 11.60 7.72
CA HIS A 82 5.70 10.44 8.49
C HIS A 82 5.50 9.25 7.55
N ASN A 83 6.19 8.13 7.81
CA ASN A 83 6.17 6.96 6.92
C ASN A 83 4.75 6.43 6.64
N ARG A 84 3.89 6.41 7.65
CA ARG A 84 2.51 5.93 7.50
C ARG A 84 1.61 6.83 6.67
N SER A 85 1.98 8.08 6.44
CA SER A 85 1.22 9.00 5.58
C SER A 85 1.20 8.53 4.12
N LEU A 86 2.18 7.74 3.70
CA LEU A 86 2.27 7.20 2.35
C LEU A 86 1.06 6.35 1.97
N ASN A 87 0.52 5.58 2.90
CA ASN A 87 -0.61 4.67 2.68
C ASN A 87 -1.91 5.12 3.38
N ARG A 88 -2.00 6.40 3.74
CA ARG A 88 -3.16 6.99 4.43
C ARG A 88 -3.64 8.25 3.73
N HIS A 89 -3.83 8.16 2.41
CA HIS A 89 -4.36 9.26 1.60
C HIS A 89 -5.69 9.78 2.18
N ILE A 90 -5.86 11.10 2.17
CA ILE A 90 -7.06 11.78 2.63
C ILE A 90 -7.94 12.08 1.41
N TYR A 91 -9.08 11.43 1.32
CA TYR A 91 -10.07 11.70 0.28
C TYR A 91 -10.99 12.84 0.70
N GLU A 92 -11.20 13.76 -0.22
CA GLU A 92 -12.30 14.71 -0.10
C GLU A 92 -13.61 14.04 -0.49
N LYS A 93 -14.71 14.42 0.18
CA LYS A 93 -16.02 13.81 -0.04
C LYS A 93 -16.46 13.88 -1.51
N ILE A 94 -16.16 14.95 -2.21
CA ILE A 94 -16.52 15.16 -3.62
C ILE A 94 -15.76 14.20 -4.54
N SER A 95 -14.47 13.96 -4.30
CA SER A 95 -13.66 13.09 -5.15
C SER A 95 -14.10 11.63 -5.09
N ILE A 96 -14.61 11.16 -3.96
CA ILE A 96 -15.15 9.79 -3.82
C ILE A 96 -16.39 9.59 -4.69
N TYR A 97 -17.24 10.60 -4.83
CA TYR A 97 -18.47 10.49 -5.63
C TYR A 97 -18.28 10.74 -7.12
N ASN A 98 -17.18 11.32 -7.54
CA ASN A 98 -16.90 11.67 -8.94
C ASN A 98 -15.97 10.65 -9.64
N GLU A 99 -15.45 9.70 -8.90
CA GLU A 99 -14.72 8.57 -9.44
C GLU A 99 -15.71 7.41 -9.70
#